data_8ef6896200e5bac1f687aa8f2fd8aa07
#
_entry.id   8ef6896200e5bac1f687aa8f2fd8aa07
#
_cell.length_a   1.000
_cell.length_b   1.000
_cell.length_c   1.000
_cell.angle_alpha   90.00
_cell.angle_beta   90.00
_cell.angle_gamma   90.00
#
_symmetry.space_group_name_H-M   'P 1'
#
loop_
_entity.id
_entity.type
_entity.pdbx_description
1 polymer ?
#
loop_
_entity_poly.entity_id
_entity_poly.type
_entity_poly.pdbx_seq_one_letter_code
_entity_poly.pdbx_strand_id
1 'polypeptide(L)'
;MKNIILLLIAVTGLIFQGCSSANEEAKKVKIGICSDVHLPTMHDSEKRITAFIDSMKIAKPDFIIELGDFGIPKKEYLKYFDIWNSFPAPKYHVIGNHEMDGGTSMEKALTFREMKKSYYSFEMKGFRFIVLDGNDKQNSDEKGYRSYMGKKQLTWLRNELNSTNNPVVVFSHQGIGHDPGIPGERYSIANSKEVRKIFEEHNRKNKKARIICCFNGHTHHDYAEDINGIWYVTINSMSYYWLGEEYEHIRYSADVDKEFKWIKYTAPYRDPLFAVVEISTDGVIKIIGKSSEYVGPSPWELGYPEQLKKYVAPRISSRLLEFNKININ
;
A
#
# COMPACT_ATOMS: atom_id res chain seq x y z
N MET A 1 44.61 -67.39 50.71
CA MET A 1 44.09 -66.04 50.86
C MET A 1 44.34 -65.31 49.55
N LYS A 2 43.36 -65.15 48.71
CA LYS A 2 43.48 -64.51 47.38
C LYS A 2 42.71 -63.16 47.44
N ASN A 3 43.45 -62.09 47.37
CA ASN A 3 42.88 -60.75 47.33
C ASN A 3 42.35 -60.47 45.89
N ILE A 4 41.05 -60.18 45.78
CA ILE A 4 40.45 -59.72 44.54
C ILE A 4 40.36 -58.19 44.63
N ILE A 5 41.09 -57.51 43.79
CA ILE A 5 41.02 -56.06 43.59
C ILE A 5 39.91 -55.79 42.60
N LEU A 6 38.88 -55.12 43.06
CA LEU A 6 37.77 -54.62 42.22
C LEU A 6 38.18 -53.26 41.61
N LEU A 7 38.33 -53.24 40.28
CA LEU A 7 38.61 -52.00 39.53
C LEU A 7 37.27 -51.33 39.15
N LEU A 8 36.94 -50.20 39.77
CA LEU A 8 35.78 -49.38 39.40
C LEU A 8 36.19 -48.49 38.22
N ILE A 9 35.64 -48.78 37.06
CA ILE A 9 35.73 -47.89 35.85
C ILE A 9 34.60 -46.87 35.96
N ALA A 10 34.93 -45.62 36.28
CA ALA A 10 33.99 -44.49 36.18
C ALA A 10 33.85 -44.08 34.71
N VAL A 11 32.69 -44.36 34.12
CA VAL A 11 32.31 -43.86 32.80
C VAL A 11 31.73 -42.46 32.98
N THR A 12 32.53 -41.42 32.70
CA THR A 12 32.05 -40.05 32.57
C THR A 12 31.31 -39.88 31.26
N GLY A 13 30.00 -39.97 31.31
CA GLY A 13 29.14 -39.63 30.16
C GLY A 13 29.17 -38.13 29.90
N LEU A 14 29.86 -37.70 28.85
CA LEU A 14 29.74 -36.36 28.26
C LEU A 14 28.33 -36.22 27.66
N ILE A 15 27.44 -35.53 28.39
CA ILE A 15 26.15 -35.09 27.84
C ILE A 15 26.46 -33.95 26.89
N PHE A 16 26.51 -34.23 25.58
CA PHE A 16 26.40 -33.21 24.56
C PHE A 16 24.99 -32.65 24.63
N GLN A 17 24.79 -31.53 25.33
CA GLN A 17 23.64 -30.67 25.13
C GLN A 17 23.73 -30.07 23.73
N GLY A 18 23.15 -30.76 22.78
CA GLY A 18 22.89 -30.15 21.45
C GLY A 18 21.98 -28.94 21.66
N CYS A 19 22.53 -27.73 21.55
CA CYS A 19 21.72 -26.56 21.32
C CYS A 19 20.99 -26.78 19.97
N SER A 20 19.79 -27.33 20.03
CA SER A 20 18.86 -27.18 18.92
C SER A 20 18.50 -25.70 18.87
N SER A 21 19.11 -24.93 17.97
CA SER A 21 18.59 -23.66 17.59
C SER A 21 17.18 -23.93 17.07
N ALA A 22 16.18 -23.67 17.90
CA ALA A 22 14.80 -23.64 17.42
C ALA A 22 14.79 -22.66 16.26
N ASN A 23 14.59 -23.18 15.03
CA ASN A 23 14.34 -22.33 13.87
C ASN A 23 13.04 -21.60 14.20
N GLU A 24 13.13 -20.34 14.61
CA GLU A 24 11.95 -19.52 14.85
C GLU A 24 11.18 -19.46 13.53
N GLU A 25 9.91 -19.85 13.57
CA GLU A 25 9.06 -19.90 12.38
C GLU A 25 8.96 -18.50 11.77
N ALA A 26 9.10 -18.38 10.47
CA ALA A 26 9.03 -17.10 9.77
C ALA A 26 7.70 -16.41 10.07
N LYS A 27 7.76 -15.17 10.48
CA LYS A 27 6.56 -14.33 10.64
C LYS A 27 5.94 -14.09 9.29
N LYS A 28 4.62 -14.19 9.20
CA LYS A 28 3.84 -13.98 7.97
C LYS A 28 2.64 -13.09 8.25
N VAL A 29 2.36 -12.20 7.32
CA VAL A 29 1.18 -11.33 7.33
C VAL A 29 0.51 -11.34 5.97
N LYS A 30 -0.81 -11.36 5.95
CA LYS A 30 -1.65 -11.27 4.74
C LYS A 30 -2.47 -9.99 4.79
N ILE A 31 -2.45 -9.23 3.71
CA ILE A 31 -3.06 -7.90 3.59
C ILE A 31 -3.99 -7.88 2.39
N GLY A 32 -5.22 -7.42 2.57
CA GLY A 32 -6.08 -7.03 1.45
C GLY A 32 -5.87 -5.56 1.13
N ILE A 33 -5.55 -5.22 -0.11
CA ILE A 33 -5.15 -3.87 -0.50
C ILE A 33 -5.89 -3.38 -1.74
N CYS A 34 -6.37 -2.15 -1.70
CA CYS A 34 -6.90 -1.42 -2.85
C CYS A 34 -6.50 0.06 -2.76
N SER A 35 -6.74 0.81 -3.83
CA SER A 35 -6.41 2.23 -3.93
C SER A 35 -7.37 2.93 -4.89
N ASP A 36 -7.52 4.24 -4.72
CA ASP A 36 -8.12 5.12 -5.73
C ASP A 36 -9.51 4.66 -6.19
N VAL A 37 -10.43 4.54 -5.23
CA VAL A 37 -11.84 4.14 -5.48
C VAL A 37 -12.59 5.24 -6.22
N HIS A 38 -12.32 6.51 -5.88
CA HIS A 38 -12.88 7.70 -6.49
C HIS A 38 -14.41 7.73 -6.55
N LEU A 39 -15.06 7.64 -5.39
CA LEU A 39 -16.53 7.66 -5.27
C LEU A 39 -17.24 8.72 -6.13
N PRO A 40 -16.73 9.98 -6.22
CA PRO A 40 -17.41 11.01 -7.00
C PRO A 40 -17.33 10.81 -8.52
N THR A 41 -16.44 9.95 -9.01
CA THR A 41 -16.19 9.76 -10.44
C THR A 41 -16.85 8.50 -10.98
N MET A 42 -16.85 7.42 -10.20
CA MET A 42 -17.37 6.13 -10.67
C MET A 42 -18.81 5.89 -10.27
N HIS A 43 -19.66 5.58 -11.27
CA HIS A 43 -21.09 5.34 -11.08
C HIS A 43 -21.42 4.01 -10.36
N ASP A 44 -20.52 3.03 -10.43
CA ASP A 44 -20.68 1.67 -9.89
C ASP A 44 -19.81 1.39 -8.65
N SER A 45 -19.43 2.43 -7.91
CA SER A 45 -18.54 2.35 -6.75
C SER A 45 -19.03 1.38 -5.67
N GLU A 46 -20.35 1.28 -5.46
CA GLU A 46 -20.94 0.32 -4.52
C GLU A 46 -20.59 -1.13 -4.89
N LYS A 47 -20.79 -1.49 -6.17
CA LYS A 47 -20.44 -2.79 -6.71
C LYS A 47 -18.94 -3.09 -6.56
N ARG A 48 -18.09 -2.09 -6.79
CA ARG A 48 -16.63 -2.23 -6.71
C ARG A 48 -16.16 -2.50 -5.28
N ILE A 49 -16.64 -1.73 -4.32
CA ILE A 49 -16.28 -1.91 -2.90
C ILE A 49 -16.83 -3.24 -2.38
N THR A 50 -18.08 -3.59 -2.73
CA THR A 50 -18.68 -4.87 -2.36
C THR A 50 -17.86 -6.05 -2.90
N ALA A 51 -17.45 -6.01 -4.18
CA ALA A 51 -16.62 -7.06 -4.78
C ALA A 51 -15.26 -7.21 -4.08
N PHE A 52 -14.65 -6.09 -3.65
CA PHE A 52 -13.43 -6.12 -2.83
C PHE A 52 -13.70 -6.80 -1.49
N ILE A 53 -14.69 -6.36 -0.74
CA ILE A 53 -15.02 -6.88 0.59
C ILE A 53 -15.37 -8.38 0.54
N ASP A 54 -16.16 -8.82 -0.44
CA ASP A 54 -16.51 -10.23 -0.59
C ASP A 54 -15.29 -11.08 -0.95
N SER A 55 -14.41 -10.57 -1.82
CA SER A 55 -13.14 -11.24 -2.12
C SER A 55 -12.24 -11.34 -0.88
N MET A 56 -12.20 -10.30 -0.04
CA MET A 56 -11.41 -10.31 1.19
C MET A 56 -12.02 -11.23 2.27
N LYS A 57 -13.34 -11.37 2.34
CA LYS A 57 -13.99 -12.38 3.20
C LYS A 57 -13.59 -13.81 2.83
N ILE A 58 -13.36 -14.08 1.53
CA ILE A 58 -12.87 -15.38 1.04
C ILE A 58 -11.37 -15.53 1.30
N ALA A 59 -10.58 -14.51 0.97
CA ALA A 59 -9.12 -14.53 1.11
C ALA A 59 -8.64 -14.53 2.57
N LYS A 60 -9.47 -14.01 3.50
CA LYS A 60 -9.22 -13.91 4.95
C LYS A 60 -7.86 -13.28 5.27
N PRO A 61 -7.57 -12.04 4.82
CA PRO A 61 -6.37 -11.34 5.24
C PRO A 61 -6.43 -10.99 6.73
N ASP A 62 -5.26 -10.73 7.32
CA ASP A 62 -5.14 -10.27 8.71
C ASP A 62 -5.74 -8.87 8.89
N PHE A 63 -5.69 -8.04 7.85
CA PHE A 63 -6.36 -6.75 7.76
C PHE A 63 -6.57 -6.32 6.31
N ILE A 64 -7.40 -5.29 6.12
CA ILE A 64 -7.53 -4.59 4.84
C ILE A 64 -7.07 -3.14 4.96
N ILE A 65 -6.56 -2.59 3.86
CA ILE A 65 -6.15 -1.18 3.76
C ILE A 65 -6.51 -0.62 2.40
N GLU A 66 -7.00 0.61 2.38
CA GLU A 66 -7.11 1.43 1.18
C GLU A 66 -6.03 2.52 1.21
N LEU A 67 -5.44 2.79 0.05
CA LEU A 67 -4.26 3.66 -0.06
C LEU A 67 -4.58 5.12 -0.41
N GLY A 68 -5.79 5.59 -0.14
CA GLY A 68 -6.23 6.97 -0.37
C GLY A 68 -7.07 7.14 -1.63
N ASP A 69 -7.62 8.33 -1.80
CA ASP A 69 -8.55 8.71 -2.86
C ASP A 69 -9.79 7.81 -2.92
N PHE A 70 -10.28 7.45 -1.73
CA PHE A 70 -11.53 6.71 -1.60
C PHE A 70 -12.72 7.61 -1.96
N GLY A 71 -12.75 8.84 -1.44
CA GLY A 71 -13.77 9.83 -1.74
C GLY A 71 -13.85 10.96 -0.71
N ILE A 72 -14.46 12.06 -1.09
CA ILE A 72 -14.66 13.22 -0.23
C ILE A 72 -15.70 12.95 0.88
N PRO A 73 -15.64 13.64 2.03
CA PRO A 73 -16.57 13.45 3.15
C PRO A 73 -17.94 14.06 2.88
N LYS A 74 -18.81 13.30 2.22
CA LYS A 74 -20.20 13.65 1.97
C LYS A 74 -21.15 12.63 2.58
N LYS A 75 -22.30 13.08 3.09
CA LYS A 75 -23.29 12.22 3.73
C LYS A 75 -23.78 11.09 2.83
N GLU A 76 -23.94 11.35 1.53
CA GLU A 76 -24.35 10.36 0.54
C GLU A 76 -23.34 9.21 0.37
N TYR A 77 -22.09 9.39 0.82
CA TYR A 77 -21.04 8.36 0.72
C TYR A 77 -20.90 7.51 1.99
N LEU A 78 -21.65 7.79 3.06
CA LEU A 78 -21.62 6.97 4.28
C LEU A 78 -21.92 5.49 4.01
N LYS A 79 -22.87 5.19 3.11
CA LYS A 79 -23.21 3.82 2.72
C LYS A 79 -22.03 3.00 2.21
N TYR A 80 -21.04 3.62 1.58
CA TYR A 80 -19.84 2.96 1.09
C TYR A 80 -18.87 2.61 2.23
N PHE A 81 -18.85 3.45 3.27
CA PHE A 81 -18.11 3.14 4.49
C PHE A 81 -18.79 2.03 5.29
N ASP A 82 -20.12 1.93 5.26
CA ASP A 82 -20.84 0.80 5.87
C ASP A 82 -20.43 -0.52 5.21
N ILE A 83 -20.33 -0.52 3.87
CA ILE A 83 -19.83 -1.71 3.14
C ILE A 83 -18.38 -2.03 3.54
N TRP A 84 -17.49 -1.04 3.52
CA TRP A 84 -16.09 -1.19 3.97
C TRP A 84 -16.03 -1.72 5.41
N ASN A 85 -16.81 -1.14 6.31
CA ASN A 85 -16.87 -1.50 7.72
C ASN A 85 -17.48 -2.87 7.97
N SER A 86 -18.18 -3.47 7.00
CA SER A 86 -18.70 -4.84 7.10
C SER A 86 -17.61 -5.93 7.06
N PHE A 87 -16.36 -5.58 6.74
CA PHE A 87 -15.25 -6.52 6.83
C PHE A 87 -14.93 -6.85 8.29
N PRO A 88 -14.81 -8.14 8.69
CA PRO A 88 -14.78 -8.55 10.11
C PRO A 88 -13.43 -8.37 10.81
N ALA A 89 -12.33 -8.09 10.07
CA ALA A 89 -10.99 -7.90 10.62
C ALA A 89 -10.60 -6.40 10.64
N PRO A 90 -9.44 -6.01 11.20
CA PRO A 90 -8.97 -4.63 11.20
C PRO A 90 -8.94 -4.00 9.82
N LYS A 91 -9.28 -2.71 9.77
CA LYS A 91 -9.39 -1.90 8.56
C LYS A 91 -8.59 -0.62 8.77
N TYR A 92 -7.81 -0.24 7.75
CA TYR A 92 -6.96 0.94 7.80
C TYR A 92 -7.16 1.80 6.56
N HIS A 93 -6.86 3.09 6.70
CA HIS A 93 -7.00 4.09 5.66
C HIS A 93 -5.72 4.90 5.52
N VAL A 94 -5.39 5.24 4.28
CA VAL A 94 -4.43 6.30 3.95
C VAL A 94 -5.23 7.51 3.44
N ILE A 95 -4.78 8.72 3.71
CA ILE A 95 -5.40 9.93 3.15
C ILE A 95 -4.73 10.25 1.82
N GLY A 96 -5.53 10.33 0.75
CA GLY A 96 -5.10 10.81 -0.56
C GLY A 96 -5.33 12.32 -0.72
N ASN A 97 -5.04 12.85 -1.90
CA ASN A 97 -5.20 14.28 -2.18
C ASN A 97 -6.66 14.66 -2.48
N HIS A 98 -7.43 13.75 -3.08
CA HIS A 98 -8.84 13.99 -3.42
C HIS A 98 -9.78 13.98 -2.21
N GLU A 99 -9.35 13.51 -1.06
CA GLU A 99 -10.10 13.65 0.19
C GLU A 99 -10.36 15.10 0.58
N MET A 100 -9.52 16.02 0.13
CA MET A 100 -9.65 17.47 0.40
C MET A 100 -10.29 18.24 -0.75
N ASP A 101 -10.80 17.57 -1.77
CA ASP A 101 -11.52 18.23 -2.88
C ASP A 101 -12.72 19.04 -2.40
N GLY A 102 -13.08 20.08 -3.17
CA GLY A 102 -14.16 20.98 -2.83
C GLY A 102 -13.93 21.82 -1.57
N GLY A 103 -12.66 22.02 -1.18
CA GLY A 103 -12.28 22.81 0.00
C GLY A 103 -12.46 22.08 1.33
N THR A 104 -12.54 20.76 1.30
CA THR A 104 -12.62 19.92 2.51
C THR A 104 -11.33 20.04 3.33
N SER A 105 -11.48 20.26 4.64
CA SER A 105 -10.32 20.26 5.54
C SER A 105 -9.85 18.84 5.87
N MET A 106 -8.56 18.68 6.20
CA MET A 106 -7.99 17.43 6.70
C MET A 106 -8.76 16.90 7.92
N GLU A 107 -9.11 17.78 8.86
CA GLU A 107 -9.89 17.40 10.06
C GLU A 107 -11.23 16.76 9.68
N LYS A 108 -11.95 17.34 8.72
CA LYS A 108 -13.21 16.81 8.23
C LYS A 108 -13.03 15.46 7.52
N ALA A 109 -11.98 15.31 6.72
CA ALA A 109 -11.63 14.06 6.07
C ALA A 109 -11.32 12.94 7.08
N LEU A 110 -10.54 13.25 8.12
CA LEU A 110 -10.22 12.32 9.21
C LEU A 110 -11.47 11.90 10.00
N THR A 111 -12.29 12.87 10.40
CA THR A 111 -13.54 12.60 11.15
C THR A 111 -14.47 11.69 10.37
N PHE A 112 -14.62 11.92 9.07
CA PHE A 112 -15.49 11.12 8.20
C PHE A 112 -15.02 9.66 8.08
N ARG A 113 -13.73 9.40 8.22
CA ARG A 113 -13.09 8.07 8.17
C ARG A 113 -12.84 7.47 9.56
N GLU A 114 -13.29 8.11 10.62
CA GLU A 114 -13.05 7.69 12.00
C GLU A 114 -11.54 7.58 12.32
N MET A 115 -10.71 8.35 11.61
CA MET A 115 -9.26 8.41 11.82
C MET A 115 -8.90 9.47 12.85
N LYS A 116 -7.99 9.14 13.76
CA LYS A 116 -7.47 10.09 14.76
C LYS A 116 -6.34 10.97 14.23
N LYS A 117 -5.59 10.51 13.24
CA LYS A 117 -4.43 11.17 12.65
C LYS A 117 -4.29 10.79 11.19
N SER A 118 -3.72 11.66 10.35
CA SER A 118 -3.44 11.39 8.95
C SER A 118 -2.22 10.48 8.74
N TYR A 119 -1.28 10.48 9.71
CA TYR A 119 -0.15 9.54 9.74
C TYR A 119 -0.10 8.85 11.11
N TYR A 120 0.18 7.55 11.10
CA TYR A 120 0.15 6.70 12.29
C TYR A 120 0.90 5.39 12.06
N SER A 121 1.03 4.58 13.09
CA SER A 121 1.57 3.24 12.98
C SER A 121 0.76 2.24 13.80
N PHE A 122 0.90 0.96 13.47
CA PHE A 122 0.33 -0.16 14.21
C PHE A 122 1.21 -1.40 14.07
N GLU A 123 1.00 -2.39 14.92
CA GLU A 123 1.69 -3.67 14.83
C GLU A 123 0.71 -4.82 14.60
N MET A 124 1.13 -5.75 13.76
CA MET A 124 0.38 -6.99 13.52
C MET A 124 1.31 -8.11 13.08
N LYS A 125 1.11 -9.32 13.63
CA LYS A 125 1.87 -10.53 13.25
C LYS A 125 3.40 -10.34 13.31
N GLY A 126 3.88 -9.44 14.19
CA GLY A 126 5.30 -9.17 14.33
C GLY A 126 5.91 -8.30 13.23
N PHE A 127 5.09 -7.54 12.52
CA PHE A 127 5.49 -6.44 11.63
C PHE A 127 5.03 -5.11 12.22
N ARG A 128 5.81 -4.05 11.97
CA ARG A 128 5.41 -2.66 12.16
C ARG A 128 4.91 -2.11 10.83
N PHE A 129 3.72 -1.53 10.85
CA PHE A 129 3.12 -0.84 9.73
C PHE A 129 3.13 0.65 10.01
N ILE A 130 3.58 1.44 9.03
CA ILE A 130 3.65 2.91 9.11
C ILE A 130 2.82 3.48 7.97
N VAL A 131 1.81 4.27 8.30
CA VAL A 131 1.01 5.03 7.35
C VAL A 131 1.52 6.47 7.33
N LEU A 132 1.84 6.97 6.12
CA LEU A 132 2.36 8.32 5.89
C LEU A 132 1.34 9.16 5.14
N ASP A 133 1.36 10.47 5.40
CA ASP A 133 0.51 11.47 4.76
C ASP A 133 1.37 12.38 3.87
N GLY A 134 1.14 12.35 2.57
CA GLY A 134 1.84 13.18 1.59
C GLY A 134 1.18 14.54 1.34
N ASN A 135 0.18 14.95 2.14
CA ASN A 135 -0.67 16.10 1.84
C ASN A 135 -0.27 17.41 2.56
N ASP A 136 0.97 17.52 3.01
CA ASP A 136 1.52 18.80 3.44
C ASP A 136 1.84 19.69 2.22
N LYS A 137 1.94 21.00 2.46
CA LYS A 137 2.46 21.98 1.49
C LYS A 137 3.94 22.23 1.74
N GLN A 138 4.70 22.32 0.65
CA GLN A 138 6.09 22.78 0.75
C GLN A 138 6.14 24.28 1.08
N ASN A 139 5.28 25.07 0.42
CA ASN A 139 5.14 26.51 0.59
C ASN A 139 3.67 26.91 0.69
N SER A 140 3.36 28.04 1.34
CA SER A 140 2.00 28.57 1.47
C SER A 140 1.31 28.81 0.13
N ASP A 141 2.07 29.20 -0.87
CA ASP A 141 1.59 29.65 -2.19
C ASP A 141 1.58 28.54 -3.24
N GLU A 142 1.85 27.28 -2.84
CA GLU A 142 1.85 26.12 -3.74
C GLU A 142 0.45 25.91 -4.31
N LYS A 143 0.35 25.94 -5.67
CA LYS A 143 -0.87 25.66 -6.41
C LYS A 143 -0.97 24.17 -6.73
N GLY A 144 -2.19 23.69 -6.94
CA GLY A 144 -2.46 22.28 -7.25
C GLY A 144 -2.56 21.40 -6.01
N TYR A 145 -2.51 20.09 -6.22
CA TYR A 145 -2.57 19.12 -5.14
C TYR A 145 -1.31 19.16 -4.28
N ARG A 146 -1.51 18.96 -2.99
CA ARG A 146 -0.42 18.88 -2.02
C ARG A 146 0.36 17.59 -2.27
N SER A 147 1.68 17.68 -2.20
CA SER A 147 2.56 16.53 -2.45
C SER A 147 3.88 16.69 -1.71
N TYR A 148 3.84 16.73 -0.37
CA TYR A 148 5.00 16.97 0.48
C TYR A 148 4.81 16.34 1.87
N MET A 149 5.90 15.92 2.51
CA MET A 149 5.91 15.51 3.92
C MET A 149 6.66 16.53 4.76
N GLY A 150 5.96 17.18 5.68
CA GLY A 150 6.51 18.25 6.51
C GLY A 150 7.43 17.77 7.62
N LYS A 151 8.25 18.66 8.14
CA LYS A 151 9.27 18.39 9.18
C LYS A 151 8.71 17.67 10.41
N LYS A 152 7.49 18.00 10.83
CA LYS A 152 6.84 17.38 11.99
C LYS A 152 6.64 15.87 11.77
N GLN A 153 6.13 15.49 10.60
CA GLN A 153 5.94 14.08 10.23
C GLN A 153 7.29 13.37 10.05
N LEU A 154 8.28 14.01 9.41
CA LEU A 154 9.61 13.41 9.25
C LEU A 154 10.31 13.17 10.60
N THR A 155 10.14 14.06 11.57
CA THR A 155 10.65 13.85 12.94
C THR A 155 9.94 12.69 13.62
N TRP A 156 8.61 12.62 13.50
CA TRP A 156 7.82 11.50 14.02
C TRP A 156 8.24 10.19 13.38
N LEU A 157 8.43 10.15 12.05
CA LEU A 157 8.85 8.96 11.30
C LEU A 157 10.20 8.42 11.82
N ARG A 158 11.20 9.29 12.06
CA ARG A 158 12.49 8.89 12.63
C ARG A 158 12.33 8.26 14.03
N ASN A 159 11.48 8.87 14.87
CA ASN A 159 11.21 8.35 16.21
C ASN A 159 10.49 7.00 16.15
N GLU A 160 9.52 6.88 15.26
CA GLU A 160 8.75 5.65 15.06
C GLU A 160 9.64 4.50 14.60
N LEU A 161 10.51 4.76 13.62
CA LEU A 161 11.49 3.78 13.15
C LEU A 161 12.49 3.35 14.23
N ASN A 162 12.89 4.27 15.10
CA ASN A 162 13.80 3.98 16.21
C ASN A 162 13.13 3.23 17.38
N SER A 163 11.81 3.22 17.44
CA SER A 163 11.03 2.61 18.53
C SER A 163 10.68 1.15 18.28
N THR A 164 10.92 0.61 17.08
CA THR A 164 10.53 -0.75 16.72
C THR A 164 11.72 -1.68 16.55
N ASN A 165 11.51 -2.95 16.90
CA ASN A 165 12.40 -4.07 16.58
C ASN A 165 11.79 -5.01 15.51
N ASN A 166 10.61 -4.67 14.99
CA ASN A 166 9.91 -5.46 13.99
C ASN A 166 10.22 -4.97 12.57
N PRO A 167 10.21 -5.86 11.55
CA PRO A 167 10.25 -5.46 10.16
C PRO A 167 9.17 -4.45 9.83
N VAL A 168 9.48 -3.47 8.98
CA VAL A 168 8.63 -2.32 8.70
C VAL A 168 8.07 -2.38 7.29
N VAL A 169 6.77 -2.17 7.17
CA VAL A 169 6.04 -1.96 5.91
C VAL A 169 5.43 -0.56 5.95
N VAL A 170 5.60 0.20 4.87
CA VAL A 170 5.13 1.59 4.78
C VAL A 170 3.98 1.67 3.79
N PHE A 171 2.98 2.49 4.10
CA PHE A 171 1.89 2.86 3.21
C PHE A 171 1.85 4.38 3.05
N SER A 172 1.64 4.86 1.83
CA SER A 172 1.39 6.26 1.52
C SER A 172 0.42 6.34 0.34
N HIS A 173 -0.22 7.47 0.12
CA HIS A 173 -0.98 7.65 -1.10
C HIS A 173 -0.06 7.99 -2.26
N GLN A 174 0.63 9.13 -2.20
CA GLN A 174 1.61 9.51 -3.22
C GLN A 174 2.87 8.65 -3.11
N GLY A 175 3.55 8.41 -4.23
CA GLY A 175 4.77 7.63 -4.31
C GLY A 175 5.95 8.24 -3.55
N ILE A 176 6.84 7.38 -3.07
CA ILE A 176 8.12 7.75 -2.46
C ILE A 176 9.29 7.26 -3.32
N GLY A 177 9.06 6.29 -4.21
CA GLY A 177 10.02 5.74 -5.17
C GLY A 177 10.54 6.77 -6.19
N HIS A 178 11.16 6.30 -7.26
CA HIS A 178 11.51 7.15 -8.38
C HIS A 178 10.26 7.44 -9.23
N ASP A 179 10.27 8.61 -9.87
CA ASP A 179 9.28 8.92 -10.88
C ASP A 179 9.61 8.10 -12.15
N PRO A 180 8.71 7.24 -12.63
CA PRO A 180 8.94 6.47 -13.85
C PRO A 180 8.95 7.32 -15.14
N GLY A 181 8.80 8.65 -15.02
CA GLY A 181 8.80 9.57 -16.15
C GLY A 181 7.51 9.51 -16.99
N ILE A 182 6.38 9.18 -16.37
CA ILE A 182 5.07 9.16 -17.02
C ILE A 182 4.51 10.58 -17.01
N PRO A 183 4.07 11.15 -18.16
CA PRO A 183 3.42 12.44 -18.19
C PRO A 183 2.14 12.48 -17.33
N GLY A 184 1.86 13.61 -16.74
CA GLY A 184 0.67 13.82 -15.91
C GLY A 184 1.00 14.30 -14.50
N GLU A 185 0.27 13.80 -13.52
CA GLU A 185 0.50 14.16 -12.12
C GLU A 185 1.87 13.66 -11.61
N ARG A 186 2.42 14.42 -10.65
CA ARG A 186 3.68 14.03 -10.02
C ARG A 186 3.52 12.69 -9.30
N TYR A 187 4.28 11.70 -9.73
CA TYR A 187 4.29 10.36 -9.13
C TYR A 187 4.69 10.39 -7.65
N SER A 188 5.80 11.05 -7.34
CA SER A 188 6.37 11.08 -6.00
C SER A 188 6.12 12.41 -5.30
N ILE A 189 6.02 12.37 -3.97
CA ILE A 189 6.08 13.58 -3.16
C ILE A 189 7.33 14.41 -3.46
N ALA A 190 7.23 15.73 -3.30
CA ALA A 190 8.30 16.67 -3.66
C ALA A 190 9.62 16.39 -2.95
N ASN A 191 9.57 15.91 -1.69
CA ASN A 191 10.75 15.55 -0.91
C ASN A 191 10.96 14.03 -0.78
N SER A 192 10.58 13.25 -1.77
CA SER A 192 10.74 11.78 -1.80
C SER A 192 12.18 11.33 -1.53
N LYS A 193 13.17 12.05 -2.07
CA LYS A 193 14.60 11.78 -1.83
C LYS A 193 14.97 11.90 -0.35
N GLU A 194 14.39 12.88 0.38
CA GLU A 194 14.62 13.05 1.81
C GLU A 194 14.02 11.88 2.60
N VAL A 195 12.81 11.47 2.25
CA VAL A 195 12.15 10.32 2.91
C VAL A 195 12.90 9.02 2.63
N ARG A 196 13.31 8.76 1.38
CA ARG A 196 14.15 7.60 1.06
C ARG A 196 15.46 7.59 1.84
N LYS A 197 16.11 8.74 1.98
CA LYS A 197 17.33 8.86 2.80
C LYS A 197 17.09 8.44 4.25
N ILE A 198 15.95 8.79 4.85
CA ILE A 198 15.59 8.33 6.18
C ILE A 198 15.47 6.80 6.22
N PHE A 199 14.79 6.21 5.24
CA PHE A 199 14.61 4.76 5.14
C PHE A 199 15.94 4.02 5.00
N GLU A 200 16.80 4.48 4.11
CA GLU A 200 18.11 3.89 3.84
C GLU A 200 19.07 4.03 5.03
N GLU A 201 19.07 5.17 5.71
CA GLU A 201 19.86 5.39 6.93
C GLU A 201 19.39 4.47 8.07
N HIS A 202 18.08 4.25 8.19
CA HIS A 202 17.54 3.29 9.14
C HIS A 202 17.97 1.86 8.80
N ASN A 203 17.81 1.42 7.55
CA ASN A 203 18.17 0.06 7.11
C ASN A 203 19.66 -0.23 7.21
N ARG A 204 20.53 0.77 7.08
CA ARG A 204 21.98 0.58 7.30
C ARG A 204 22.31 0.24 8.77
N LYS A 205 21.58 0.85 9.71
CA LYS A 205 21.80 0.69 11.15
C LYS A 205 21.06 -0.51 11.75
N ASN A 206 19.91 -0.87 11.18
CA ASN A 206 19.00 -1.86 11.74
C ASN A 206 18.78 -3.03 10.79
N LYS A 207 19.28 -4.22 11.15
CA LYS A 207 19.15 -5.42 10.32
C LYS A 207 17.84 -6.19 10.57
N LYS A 208 17.26 -6.09 11.79
CA LYS A 208 16.00 -6.74 12.16
C LYS A 208 14.78 -5.88 11.83
N ALA A 209 14.79 -4.62 12.24
CA ALA A 209 13.70 -3.66 12.02
C ALA A 209 13.81 -2.94 10.66
N ARG A 210 14.17 -3.67 9.59
CA ARG A 210 14.33 -3.08 8.26
C ARG A 210 12.99 -2.68 7.66
N ILE A 211 12.98 -1.56 6.95
CA ILE A 211 11.90 -1.23 6.00
C ILE A 211 12.07 -2.17 4.80
N ILE A 212 11.03 -2.95 4.53
CA ILE A 212 10.99 -3.97 3.49
C ILE A 212 10.42 -3.41 2.21
N CYS A 213 9.29 -2.72 2.34
CA CYS A 213 8.56 -2.19 1.20
C CYS A 213 7.72 -0.97 1.58
N CYS A 214 7.40 -0.19 0.55
CA CYS A 214 6.46 0.92 0.57
C CYS A 214 5.39 0.69 -0.51
N PHE A 215 4.12 0.66 -0.14
CA PHE A 215 2.99 0.59 -1.05
C PHE A 215 2.37 1.97 -1.21
N ASN A 216 2.03 2.33 -2.44
CA ASN A 216 1.33 3.58 -2.75
C ASN A 216 0.28 3.39 -3.86
N GLY A 217 -0.62 4.37 -4.03
CA GLY A 217 -1.59 4.50 -5.09
C GLY A 217 -1.32 5.72 -5.97
N HIS A 218 -2.30 6.60 -6.08
CA HIS A 218 -2.26 7.95 -6.67
C HIS A 218 -2.20 8.01 -8.19
N THR A 219 -1.23 7.37 -8.83
CA THR A 219 -0.99 7.55 -10.27
C THR A 219 -1.70 6.53 -11.15
N HIS A 220 -2.46 5.63 -10.55
CA HIS A 220 -3.21 4.59 -11.26
C HIS A 220 -2.34 3.72 -12.18
N HIS A 221 -1.11 3.41 -11.74
CA HIS A 221 -0.14 2.61 -12.48
C HIS A 221 0.07 1.23 -11.85
N ASP A 222 0.47 0.27 -12.69
CA ASP A 222 0.97 -1.03 -12.24
C ASP A 222 2.52 -1.00 -12.27
N TYR A 223 3.13 -0.64 -11.16
CA TYR A 223 4.57 -0.43 -11.09
C TYR A 223 5.19 -0.99 -9.82
N ALA A 224 6.44 -1.50 -9.93
CA ALA A 224 7.25 -1.89 -8.78
C ALA A 224 8.73 -1.74 -9.12
N GLU A 225 9.52 -1.25 -8.16
CA GLU A 225 10.98 -1.13 -8.26
C GLU A 225 11.65 -1.43 -6.93
N ASP A 226 12.87 -1.95 -6.97
CA ASP A 226 13.78 -2.04 -5.81
C ASP A 226 14.73 -0.84 -5.83
N ILE A 227 14.77 -0.09 -4.74
CA ILE A 227 15.76 0.96 -4.53
C ILE A 227 16.51 0.64 -3.24
N ASN A 228 17.78 0.26 -3.36
CA ASN A 228 18.67 -0.03 -2.23
C ASN A 228 18.11 -1.09 -1.25
N GLY A 229 17.43 -2.11 -1.78
CA GLY A 229 16.85 -3.22 -1.03
C GLY A 229 15.55 -2.88 -0.30
N ILE A 230 14.83 -1.87 -0.77
CA ILE A 230 13.47 -1.51 -0.37
C ILE A 230 12.58 -1.53 -1.61
N TRP A 231 11.53 -2.34 -1.60
CA TRP A 231 10.55 -2.37 -2.67
C TRP A 231 9.58 -1.20 -2.59
N TYR A 232 9.41 -0.48 -3.68
CA TYR A 232 8.38 0.55 -3.88
C TYR A 232 7.37 0.02 -4.87
N VAL A 233 6.13 -0.14 -4.43
CA VAL A 233 5.08 -0.83 -5.19
C VAL A 233 3.87 0.08 -5.31
N THR A 234 3.51 0.44 -6.54
CA THR A 234 2.28 1.17 -6.82
C THR A 234 1.14 0.17 -7.08
N ILE A 235 0.07 0.34 -6.33
CA ILE A 235 -1.18 -0.39 -6.49
C ILE A 235 -2.08 0.45 -7.40
N ASN A 236 -2.41 -0.10 -8.55
CA ASN A 236 -3.27 0.56 -9.53
C ASN A 236 -4.66 0.87 -8.95
N SER A 237 -5.30 1.91 -9.47
CA SER A 237 -6.66 2.30 -9.10
C SER A 237 -7.63 1.13 -9.17
N MET A 238 -8.55 1.06 -8.22
CA MET A 238 -9.67 0.14 -8.26
C MET A 238 -10.55 0.37 -9.50
N SER A 239 -10.57 1.59 -10.04
CA SER A 239 -11.67 2.07 -10.85
C SER A 239 -11.33 2.44 -12.29
N TYR A 240 -10.27 3.19 -12.51
CA TYR A 240 -9.96 3.73 -13.85
C TYR A 240 -8.53 4.24 -13.94
N TYR A 241 -8.10 4.54 -15.17
CA TYR A 241 -6.97 5.41 -15.45
C TYR A 241 -7.47 6.79 -15.89
N TRP A 242 -6.92 7.87 -15.34
CA TRP A 242 -7.24 9.24 -15.73
C TRP A 242 -6.55 9.60 -17.04
N LEU A 243 -7.31 9.97 -18.07
CA LEU A 243 -6.78 10.34 -19.38
C LEU A 243 -6.67 11.86 -19.57
N GLY A 244 -7.58 12.62 -18.94
CA GLY A 244 -7.69 14.06 -19.14
C GLY A 244 -8.69 14.45 -20.23
N GLU A 245 -8.92 15.77 -20.36
CA GLU A 245 -9.92 16.34 -21.28
C GLU A 245 -9.56 16.12 -22.75
N GLU A 246 -8.28 16.02 -23.08
CA GLU A 246 -7.79 15.78 -24.44
C GLU A 246 -8.28 14.45 -25.04
N TYR A 247 -8.54 13.45 -24.18
CA TYR A 247 -8.98 12.10 -24.54
C TYR A 247 -10.42 11.83 -24.11
N GLU A 248 -11.26 12.88 -24.08
CA GLU A 248 -12.68 12.76 -23.74
C GLU A 248 -13.37 11.71 -24.61
N HIS A 249 -14.05 10.76 -23.96
CA HIS A 249 -14.84 9.76 -24.68
C HIS A 249 -16.02 9.29 -23.83
N ILE A 250 -17.23 9.29 -24.42
CA ILE A 250 -18.46 8.82 -23.79
C ILE A 250 -18.49 7.29 -23.82
N ARG A 251 -18.49 6.66 -22.65
CA ARG A 251 -18.46 5.20 -22.47
C ARG A 251 -19.73 4.61 -21.87
N TYR A 252 -20.58 5.46 -21.34
CA TYR A 252 -21.80 5.08 -20.64
C TYR A 252 -23.01 5.79 -21.23
N SER A 253 -24.19 5.63 -20.62
CA SER A 253 -25.40 6.35 -21.03
C SER A 253 -25.30 7.84 -20.72
N ALA A 254 -26.11 8.64 -21.43
CA ALA A 254 -26.17 10.08 -21.21
C ALA A 254 -26.53 10.46 -19.76
N ASP A 255 -27.35 9.63 -19.08
CA ASP A 255 -27.70 9.85 -17.69
C ASP A 255 -26.50 9.65 -16.76
N VAL A 256 -25.68 8.62 -17.00
CA VAL A 256 -24.45 8.38 -16.25
C VAL A 256 -23.46 9.53 -16.45
N ASP A 257 -23.23 9.95 -17.69
CA ASP A 257 -22.31 11.06 -17.99
C ASP A 257 -22.77 12.39 -17.40
N LYS A 258 -24.09 12.62 -17.32
CA LYS A 258 -24.65 13.81 -16.71
C LYS A 258 -24.43 13.83 -15.18
N GLU A 259 -24.61 12.69 -14.53
CA GLU A 259 -24.45 12.55 -13.08
C GLU A 259 -22.97 12.49 -12.69
N PHE A 260 -22.17 11.72 -13.41
CA PHE A 260 -20.74 11.49 -13.17
C PHE A 260 -19.88 12.19 -14.23
N LYS A 261 -19.97 13.50 -14.28
CA LYS A 261 -19.43 14.35 -15.36
C LYS A 261 -17.91 14.21 -15.65
N TRP A 262 -17.15 13.62 -14.72
CA TRP A 262 -15.72 13.38 -14.88
C TRP A 262 -15.40 12.02 -15.51
N ILE A 263 -16.37 11.09 -15.57
CA ILE A 263 -16.15 9.71 -16.01
C ILE A 263 -15.71 9.64 -17.47
N LYS A 264 -16.14 10.56 -18.31
CA LYS A 264 -15.79 10.67 -19.73
C LYS A 264 -14.32 11.02 -19.99
N TYR A 265 -13.59 11.53 -18.99
CA TYR A 265 -12.16 11.83 -19.07
C TYR A 265 -11.30 10.68 -18.56
N THR A 266 -11.90 9.53 -18.29
CA THR A 266 -11.23 8.36 -17.75
C THR A 266 -11.23 7.19 -18.71
N ALA A 267 -10.36 6.22 -18.51
CA ALA A 267 -10.45 4.87 -19.07
C ALA A 267 -10.89 3.91 -17.96
N PRO A 268 -12.21 3.70 -17.75
CA PRO A 268 -12.72 2.90 -16.65
C PRO A 268 -12.39 1.42 -16.84
N TYR A 269 -12.14 0.72 -15.74
CA TYR A 269 -11.99 -0.73 -15.73
C TYR A 269 -13.36 -1.40 -15.59
N ARG A 270 -13.59 -2.47 -16.34
CA ARG A 270 -14.84 -3.25 -16.28
C ARG A 270 -15.06 -3.85 -14.91
N ASP A 271 -14.01 -4.46 -14.33
CA ASP A 271 -14.01 -5.04 -13.01
C ASP A 271 -13.09 -4.28 -12.08
N PRO A 272 -13.40 -4.19 -10.77
CA PRO A 272 -12.56 -3.50 -9.80
C PRO A 272 -11.21 -4.19 -9.63
N LEU A 273 -10.14 -3.40 -9.54
CA LEU A 273 -8.80 -3.90 -9.26
C LEU A 273 -8.49 -3.81 -7.77
N PHE A 274 -7.88 -4.87 -7.26
CA PHE A 274 -7.35 -4.96 -5.89
C PHE A 274 -6.37 -6.13 -5.81
N ALA A 275 -5.65 -6.25 -4.70
CA ALA A 275 -4.70 -7.33 -4.51
C ALA A 275 -4.77 -7.95 -3.10
N VAL A 276 -4.24 -9.15 -2.99
CA VAL A 276 -3.85 -9.76 -1.72
C VAL A 276 -2.33 -9.79 -1.69
N VAL A 277 -1.75 -9.28 -0.61
CA VAL A 277 -0.30 -9.23 -0.38
C VAL A 277 0.04 -10.14 0.78
N GLU A 278 0.98 -11.05 0.58
CA GLU A 278 1.55 -11.91 1.63
C GLU A 278 3.02 -11.54 1.82
N ILE A 279 3.42 -11.20 3.03
CA ILE A 279 4.81 -10.84 3.37
C ILE A 279 5.33 -11.84 4.39
N SER A 280 6.51 -12.41 4.13
CA SER A 280 7.19 -13.32 5.03
C SER A 280 8.59 -12.83 5.37
N THR A 281 9.00 -12.93 6.63
CA THR A 281 10.40 -12.61 7.06
C THR A 281 11.44 -13.53 6.44
N ASP A 282 11.03 -14.58 5.72
CA ASP A 282 11.92 -15.40 4.86
C ASP A 282 12.49 -14.62 3.67
N GLY A 283 12.05 -13.40 3.42
CA GLY A 283 12.55 -12.55 2.34
C GLY A 283 11.64 -12.49 1.13
N VAL A 284 10.36 -12.75 1.28
CA VAL A 284 9.41 -12.82 0.17
C VAL A 284 8.22 -11.89 0.39
N ILE A 285 7.87 -11.12 -0.65
CA ILE A 285 6.59 -10.42 -0.81
C ILE A 285 5.89 -11.04 -2.01
N LYS A 286 4.74 -11.67 -1.77
CA LYS A 286 3.88 -12.21 -2.83
C LYS A 286 2.68 -11.32 -3.02
N ILE A 287 2.52 -10.76 -4.21
CA ILE A 287 1.36 -9.97 -4.60
C ILE A 287 0.48 -10.86 -5.50
N ILE A 288 -0.76 -11.06 -5.13
CA ILE A 288 -1.78 -11.74 -5.92
C ILE A 288 -2.69 -10.64 -6.44
N GLY A 289 -2.40 -10.19 -7.65
CA GLY A 289 -3.11 -9.10 -8.30
C GLY A 289 -4.31 -9.57 -9.11
N LYS A 290 -4.94 -8.64 -9.78
CA LYS A 290 -6.13 -8.85 -10.60
C LYS A 290 -6.00 -8.09 -11.92
N SER A 291 -6.55 -8.65 -13.00
CA SER A 291 -6.67 -8.01 -14.30
C SER A 291 -8.11 -7.75 -14.64
N SER A 292 -8.35 -6.74 -15.44
CA SER A 292 -9.64 -6.35 -16.01
C SER A 292 -9.45 -5.92 -17.46
N GLU A 293 -10.48 -5.34 -18.05
CA GLU A 293 -10.49 -4.73 -19.37
C GLU A 293 -10.99 -3.30 -19.26
N TYR A 294 -10.70 -2.48 -20.27
CA TYR A 294 -11.31 -1.16 -20.36
C TYR A 294 -12.78 -1.26 -20.76
N VAL A 295 -13.60 -0.35 -20.25
CA VAL A 295 -14.94 -0.12 -20.77
C VAL A 295 -14.83 0.81 -21.98
N GLY A 296 -15.29 0.35 -23.16
CA GLY A 296 -15.12 1.07 -24.44
C GLY A 296 -13.68 1.01 -24.93
N PRO A 297 -13.23 2.01 -25.72
CA PRO A 297 -11.91 2.02 -26.32
C PRO A 297 -10.82 2.15 -25.23
N SER A 298 -9.72 1.46 -25.49
CA SER A 298 -8.48 1.60 -24.70
C SER A 298 -7.86 3.00 -24.86
N PRO A 299 -6.98 3.43 -23.97
CA PRO A 299 -6.25 4.70 -24.14
C PRO A 299 -5.54 4.81 -25.50
N TRP A 300 -4.97 3.72 -25.99
CA TRP A 300 -4.22 3.66 -27.25
C TRP A 300 -5.10 3.88 -28.49
N GLU A 301 -6.32 3.37 -28.47
CA GLU A 301 -7.32 3.61 -29.54
C GLU A 301 -7.80 5.06 -29.57
N LEU A 302 -7.61 5.80 -28.49
CA LEU A 302 -7.86 7.23 -28.39
C LEU A 302 -6.60 8.08 -28.68
N GLY A 303 -5.48 7.47 -29.06
CA GLY A 303 -4.24 8.17 -29.37
C GLY A 303 -3.35 8.45 -28.15
N TYR A 304 -3.64 7.86 -26.99
CA TYR A 304 -2.76 7.99 -25.82
C TYR A 304 -1.41 7.31 -26.10
N PRO A 305 -0.27 7.85 -25.59
CA PRO A 305 1.07 7.37 -25.93
C PRO A 305 1.30 5.89 -25.61
N GLU A 306 1.53 5.06 -26.63
CA GLU A 306 1.67 3.60 -26.51
C GLU A 306 2.85 3.16 -25.61
N GLN A 307 3.93 3.96 -25.52
CA GLN A 307 5.08 3.67 -24.66
C GLN A 307 4.69 3.56 -23.19
N LEU A 308 3.54 4.10 -22.78
CA LEU A 308 3.01 4.06 -21.42
C LEU A 308 2.24 2.77 -21.13
N LYS A 309 1.93 1.95 -22.14
CA LYS A 309 1.12 0.72 -22.04
C LYS A 309 1.64 -0.27 -21.00
N LYS A 310 2.94 -0.27 -20.75
CA LYS A 310 3.54 -1.14 -19.72
C LYS A 310 3.15 -0.76 -18.29
N TYR A 311 2.81 0.52 -18.04
CA TYR A 311 2.41 1.05 -16.74
C TYR A 311 0.90 1.24 -16.63
N VAL A 312 0.31 1.77 -17.72
CA VAL A 312 -1.12 2.08 -17.82
C VAL A 312 -1.85 0.90 -18.41
N ALA A 313 -2.23 -0.03 -17.59
CA ALA A 313 -3.00 -1.20 -17.98
C ALA A 313 -4.05 -1.52 -16.92
N PRO A 314 -5.21 -2.08 -17.28
CA PRO A 314 -6.28 -2.40 -16.33
C PRO A 314 -5.92 -3.66 -15.52
N ARG A 315 -4.83 -3.58 -14.76
CA ARG A 315 -4.34 -4.69 -13.92
C ARG A 315 -3.55 -4.20 -12.72
N ILE A 316 -3.49 -5.05 -11.72
CA ILE A 316 -2.41 -5.12 -10.72
C ILE A 316 -1.71 -6.44 -10.99
N SER A 317 -0.44 -6.39 -11.39
CA SER A 317 0.33 -7.61 -11.72
C SER A 317 0.56 -8.46 -10.48
N SER A 318 0.40 -9.78 -10.63
CA SER A 318 0.91 -10.72 -9.63
C SER A 318 2.43 -10.74 -9.69
N ARG A 319 3.07 -10.65 -8.51
CA ARG A 319 4.53 -10.53 -8.38
C ARG A 319 5.04 -11.40 -7.24
N LEU A 320 6.24 -11.92 -7.41
CA LEU A 320 7.04 -12.47 -6.34
C LEU A 320 8.28 -11.58 -6.22
N LEU A 321 8.36 -10.80 -5.14
CA LEU A 321 9.44 -9.85 -4.90
C LEU A 321 10.30 -10.41 -3.76
N GLU A 322 11.61 -10.42 -3.95
CA GLU A 322 12.54 -10.95 -2.97
C GLU A 322 13.29 -9.82 -2.26
N PHE A 323 13.51 -9.95 -0.99
CA PHE A 323 14.34 -9.07 -0.19
C PHE A 323 15.25 -9.86 0.75
N ASN A 324 16.30 -9.24 1.28
CA ASN A 324 17.20 -9.91 2.19
C ASN A 324 16.46 -10.45 3.42
N LYS A 325 16.52 -11.75 3.64
CA LYS A 325 15.93 -12.44 4.79
C LYS A 325 16.26 -11.73 6.10
N ILE A 326 15.26 -11.59 6.97
CA ILE A 326 15.39 -10.96 8.27
C ILE A 326 15.57 -12.05 9.33
N ASN A 327 16.76 -12.10 9.93
CA ASN A 327 17.01 -12.97 11.07
C ASN A 327 16.39 -12.34 12.32
N ILE A 328 15.41 -13.03 12.88
CA ILE A 328 14.61 -12.55 14.02
C ILE A 328 15.33 -12.83 15.36
N ASN A 329 16.41 -13.64 15.34
CA ASN A 329 17.22 -14.00 16.52
C ASN A 329 18.02 -12.85 17.11
#